data_9b512ebba652ec934f6fe7aac97e8655
#
_entry.id   9b512ebba652ec934f6fe7aac97e8655
#
_cell.length_a   1.000
_cell.length_b   1.000
_cell.length_c   1.000
_cell.angle_alpha   90.00
_cell.angle_beta   90.00
_cell.angle_gamma   90.00
#
_symmetry.space_group_name_H-M   'P 1'
#
loop_
_entity.id
_entity.type
_entity.pdbx_description
1 polymer ?
#
loop_
_entity_poly.entity_id
_entity_poly.type
_entity_poly.pdbx_seq_one_letter_code
_entity_poly.pdbx_strand_id
1 'polypeptide(L)'
;MSCFVGDFFGRAPQARARMRRGLLFAGYLLAALLLSHWFFHSGVLSKVDTLFHLNRVMGIAAGLAAGDFPVYLHGYQMQGFGTADGVLYPDLLLYVPALLVVCGVPLAAAYHAYWVLVVFLGLAAAWRGYTLLTGRAFVGLLAALLFSSSYFLLFCLGTSVGAYVAISFLPYAFGALYALLRQPRGTRAWPELVLAFTVIAESHVINTLFFLLAAPFCVFAWRRGLADRVRRRGLWRAALFSLLVNGWRLAAFAFFYARVDFHIRHPFFASLAIMTSDAGNLFAAQFWWGWPLCLLAAAAVLARAFRRRRLFLLTLAFCVFLTSLIWSGFPWRTVEQLPWVGHVLGMFQFSMRLLPLGLLPLALFLARYLAVFCRTAARRLGAGCAGRAAALLLALGAVAYGLQAAAQTAFTMGGVDIRWQVAYEQVTELPSFGPRVQPDYLYADVEPEALFASGEVPAPGEVRAVAGEAAVSSFAKRGTRLSFAYVSPAGAEVQVPLFFYPGYQAWVDGAPLAVAEGAHHVLTLSLPAGAHEVSVRYTGPWFFRASALVSLASLMVFFFLWACEWRRAHA
;
A
#
# COMPACT_ATOMS: atom_id res chain seq x y z
N MET A 1 -10.42 11.57 -40.34
CA MET A 1 -10.56 11.42 -38.89
C MET A 1 -11.54 10.30 -38.48
N SER A 2 -12.61 10.02 -39.19
CA SER A 2 -13.61 8.98 -38.89
C SER A 2 -13.07 7.54 -38.93
N CYS A 3 -12.15 7.21 -39.86
CA CYS A 3 -11.54 5.88 -39.96
C CYS A 3 -10.50 5.60 -38.84
N PHE A 4 -9.83 6.62 -38.30
CA PHE A 4 -8.77 6.46 -37.31
C PHE A 4 -9.30 5.91 -35.97
N VAL A 5 -10.47 6.35 -35.53
CA VAL A 5 -11.08 5.93 -34.25
C VAL A 5 -11.74 4.54 -34.37
N GLY A 6 -12.30 4.21 -35.53
CA GLY A 6 -12.90 2.89 -35.80
C GLY A 6 -11.86 1.76 -35.81
N ASP A 7 -10.75 1.99 -36.48
CA ASP A 7 -9.64 1.03 -36.62
C ASP A 7 -8.80 0.92 -35.33
N PHE A 8 -8.76 1.97 -34.50
CA PHE A 8 -7.99 1.99 -33.26
C PHE A 8 -8.44 0.88 -32.29
N PHE A 9 -9.73 0.51 -32.31
CA PHE A 9 -10.31 -0.51 -31.43
C PHE A 9 -10.79 -1.78 -32.15
N GLY A 10 -10.50 -1.93 -33.45
CA GLY A 10 -10.79 -3.13 -34.24
C GLY A 10 -9.74 -4.24 -34.13
N ARG A 11 -9.96 -5.35 -34.82
CA ARG A 11 -8.95 -6.41 -35.02
C ARG A 11 -7.89 -5.90 -36.00
N ALA A 12 -6.79 -5.36 -35.49
CA ALA A 12 -5.72 -4.82 -36.31
C ALA A 12 -4.57 -5.82 -36.53
N PRO A 13 -3.85 -5.74 -37.67
CA PRO A 13 -2.61 -6.48 -37.88
C PRO A 13 -1.58 -6.23 -36.77
N GLN A 14 -0.64 -7.14 -36.57
CA GLN A 14 0.32 -7.11 -35.47
C GLN A 14 1.06 -5.77 -35.27
N ALA A 15 1.42 -5.06 -36.36
CA ALA A 15 2.06 -3.76 -36.29
C ALA A 15 1.16 -2.69 -35.65
N ARG A 16 -0.12 -2.66 -36.02
CA ARG A 16 -1.12 -1.75 -35.40
C ARG A 16 -1.40 -2.11 -33.94
N ALA A 17 -1.32 -3.39 -33.57
CA ALA A 17 -1.44 -3.82 -32.18
C ALA A 17 -0.26 -3.37 -31.30
N ARG A 18 0.96 -3.36 -31.84
CA ARG A 18 2.16 -2.81 -31.16
C ARG A 18 2.06 -1.30 -30.97
N MET A 19 1.71 -0.56 -32.03
CA MET A 19 1.51 0.89 -31.97
C MET A 19 0.44 1.27 -30.94
N ARG A 20 -0.69 0.54 -30.91
CA ARG A 20 -1.77 0.74 -29.93
C ARG A 20 -1.30 0.51 -28.49
N ARG A 21 -0.49 -0.54 -28.24
CA ARG A 21 0.09 -0.78 -26.91
C ARG A 21 1.03 0.35 -26.50
N GLY A 22 1.86 0.83 -27.43
CA GLY A 22 2.76 1.97 -27.21
C GLY A 22 1.98 3.26 -26.87
N LEU A 23 0.91 3.57 -27.60
CA LEU A 23 0.06 4.73 -27.31
C LEU A 23 -0.65 4.64 -25.97
N LEU A 24 -1.13 3.44 -25.57
CA LEU A 24 -1.74 3.23 -24.25
C LEU A 24 -0.70 3.39 -23.14
N PHE A 25 0.50 2.82 -23.33
CA PHE A 25 1.61 2.98 -22.39
C PHE A 25 1.98 4.47 -22.23
N ALA A 26 2.18 5.18 -23.34
CA ALA A 26 2.47 6.62 -23.32
C ALA A 26 1.35 7.43 -22.66
N GLY A 27 0.07 7.08 -22.91
CA GLY A 27 -1.08 7.72 -22.28
C GLY A 27 -1.14 7.50 -20.76
N TYR A 28 -0.85 6.30 -20.28
CA TYR A 28 -0.77 6.02 -18.85
C TYR A 28 0.43 6.71 -18.19
N LEU A 29 1.57 6.72 -18.86
CA LEU A 29 2.76 7.42 -18.35
C LEU A 29 2.50 8.93 -18.26
N LEU A 30 1.91 9.51 -19.30
CA LEU A 30 1.52 10.93 -19.29
C LEU A 30 0.50 11.21 -18.16
N ALA A 31 -0.52 10.37 -18.00
CA ALA A 31 -1.48 10.51 -16.91
C ALA A 31 -0.81 10.41 -15.53
N ALA A 32 0.13 9.49 -15.35
CA ALA A 32 0.89 9.34 -14.11
C ALA A 32 1.76 10.56 -13.83
N LEU A 33 2.44 11.09 -14.85
CA LEU A 33 3.25 12.31 -14.73
C LEU A 33 2.40 13.53 -14.37
N LEU A 34 1.28 13.73 -15.07
CA LEU A 34 0.39 14.86 -14.81
C LEU A 34 -0.25 14.78 -13.42
N LEU A 35 -0.74 13.61 -13.00
CA LEU A 35 -1.30 13.41 -11.67
C LEU A 35 -0.25 13.62 -10.58
N SER A 36 0.93 13.04 -10.72
CA SER A 36 2.01 13.20 -9.75
C SER A 36 2.43 14.66 -9.66
N HIS A 37 2.64 15.33 -10.79
CA HIS A 37 2.99 16.75 -10.82
C HIS A 37 1.92 17.60 -10.12
N TRP A 38 0.65 17.38 -10.44
CA TRP A 38 -0.45 18.10 -9.82
C TRP A 38 -0.50 17.91 -8.30
N PHE A 39 -0.39 16.66 -7.80
CA PHE A 39 -0.35 16.40 -6.37
C PHE A 39 0.84 17.05 -5.68
N PHE A 40 2.02 17.00 -6.27
CA PHE A 40 3.23 17.60 -5.69
C PHE A 40 3.20 19.14 -5.67
N HIS A 41 2.47 19.78 -6.57
CA HIS A 41 2.42 21.25 -6.66
C HIS A 41 1.16 21.88 -6.08
N SER A 42 0.09 21.10 -5.87
CA SER A 42 -1.17 21.62 -5.34
C SER A 42 -1.24 21.68 -3.82
N GLY A 43 -0.24 21.19 -3.10
CA GLY A 43 -0.26 21.11 -1.64
C GLY A 43 -1.26 20.08 -1.07
N VAL A 44 -1.81 19.22 -1.91
CA VAL A 44 -2.84 18.23 -1.53
C VAL A 44 -2.29 17.08 -0.69
N LEU A 45 -0.96 16.90 -0.64
CA LEU A 45 -0.34 15.79 0.09
C LEU A 45 -0.49 15.97 1.60
N SER A 46 -1.04 14.96 2.26
CA SER A 46 -1.15 14.92 3.72
C SER A 46 0.23 14.88 4.37
N LYS A 47 0.46 15.76 5.36
CA LYS A 47 1.73 15.78 6.09
C LYS A 47 2.00 14.49 6.86
N VAL A 48 0.97 13.86 7.41
CA VAL A 48 1.12 12.76 8.39
C VAL A 48 1.70 11.51 7.73
N ASP A 49 0.97 10.89 6.80
CA ASP A 49 1.42 9.64 6.18
C ASP A 49 2.58 9.85 5.21
N THR A 50 2.69 11.01 4.59
CA THR A 50 3.81 11.32 3.70
C THR A 50 5.14 11.34 4.48
N LEU A 51 5.18 12.01 5.64
CA LEU A 51 6.36 12.02 6.50
C LEU A 51 6.71 10.61 7.00
N PHE A 52 5.72 9.84 7.39
CA PHE A 52 5.90 8.45 7.76
C PHE A 52 6.53 7.62 6.63
N HIS A 53 6.05 7.76 5.40
CA HIS A 53 6.63 7.05 4.25
C HIS A 53 8.04 7.54 3.90
N LEU A 54 8.31 8.85 3.98
CA LEU A 54 9.65 9.40 3.75
C LEU A 54 10.65 8.91 4.80
N ASN A 55 10.26 8.86 6.07
CA ASN A 55 11.09 8.30 7.14
C ASN A 55 11.43 6.82 6.88
N ARG A 56 10.47 6.03 6.39
CA ARG A 56 10.70 4.63 6.03
C ARG A 56 11.66 4.51 4.84
N VAL A 57 11.51 5.35 3.82
CA VAL A 57 12.46 5.39 2.69
C VAL A 57 13.89 5.67 3.18
N MET A 58 14.05 6.65 4.07
CA MET A 58 15.35 6.95 4.67
C MET A 58 15.86 5.82 5.56
N GLY A 59 14.98 5.19 6.35
CA GLY A 59 15.31 4.03 7.16
C GLY A 59 15.84 2.85 6.33
N ILE A 60 15.16 2.56 5.21
CA ILE A 60 15.59 1.52 4.26
C ILE A 60 16.93 1.92 3.61
N ALA A 61 17.08 3.17 3.15
CA ALA A 61 18.30 3.64 2.51
C ALA A 61 19.50 3.57 3.46
N ALA A 62 19.33 3.99 4.71
CA ALA A 62 20.36 3.89 5.75
C ALA A 62 20.73 2.43 6.07
N GLY A 63 19.74 1.54 6.16
CA GLY A 63 19.98 0.10 6.35
C GLY A 63 20.76 -0.51 5.18
N LEU A 64 20.34 -0.23 3.94
CA LEU A 64 21.05 -0.69 2.74
C LEU A 64 22.49 -0.17 2.68
N ALA A 65 22.71 1.11 3.00
CA ALA A 65 24.05 1.70 3.06
C ALA A 65 24.91 1.08 4.16
N ALA A 66 24.29 0.57 5.23
CA ALA A 66 24.96 -0.18 6.28
C ALA A 66 25.19 -1.67 5.92
N GLY A 67 24.70 -2.14 4.77
CA GLY A 67 24.78 -3.53 4.31
C GLY A 67 23.74 -4.46 4.96
N ASP A 68 22.62 -3.91 5.43
CA ASP A 68 21.50 -4.69 5.96
C ASP A 68 20.52 -4.99 4.82
N PHE A 69 20.22 -6.28 4.60
CA PHE A 69 19.22 -6.74 3.64
C PHE A 69 18.66 -8.11 4.02
N PRO A 70 17.34 -8.28 4.08
CA PRO A 70 16.32 -7.23 4.11
C PRO A 70 16.44 -6.30 5.32
N VAL A 71 15.95 -5.06 5.19
CA VAL A 71 15.93 -4.09 6.29
C VAL A 71 14.65 -4.32 7.09
N TYR A 72 14.77 -4.90 8.28
CA TYR A 72 13.64 -5.18 9.16
C TYR A 72 13.37 -4.06 10.16
N LEU A 73 14.43 -3.41 10.64
CA LEU A 73 14.35 -2.29 11.58
C LEU A 73 14.85 -1.02 10.91
N HIS A 74 14.15 0.08 11.12
CA HIS A 74 14.55 1.39 10.62
C HIS A 74 15.37 2.13 11.68
N GLY A 75 16.65 1.81 11.76
CA GLY A 75 17.59 2.34 12.77
C GLY A 75 17.82 3.85 12.72
N TYR A 76 17.27 4.55 11.76
CA TYR A 76 17.33 6.01 11.63
C TYR A 76 16.23 6.72 12.43
N GLN A 77 15.10 6.08 12.65
CA GLN A 77 13.93 6.68 13.30
C GLN A 77 14.12 6.84 14.81
N MET A 78 13.22 7.60 15.44
CA MET A 78 13.21 7.84 16.89
C MET A 78 14.57 8.33 17.40
N GLN A 79 15.06 9.40 16.84
CA GLN A 79 16.37 9.98 17.18
C GLN A 79 17.52 8.97 17.05
N GLY A 80 17.34 7.96 16.22
CA GLY A 80 18.32 6.90 16.01
C GLY A 80 18.11 5.65 16.87
N PHE A 81 17.17 5.60 17.81
CA PHE A 81 16.88 4.38 18.59
C PHE A 81 16.31 3.25 17.73
N GLY A 82 15.70 3.59 16.60
CA GLY A 82 15.15 2.65 15.64
C GLY A 82 13.74 2.19 15.97
N THR A 83 13.03 1.71 14.95
CA THR A 83 11.65 1.21 15.04
C THR A 83 11.50 -0.10 14.27
N ALA A 84 10.47 -0.88 14.62
CA ALA A 84 10.13 -2.14 13.96
C ALA A 84 9.06 -1.98 12.86
N ASP A 85 8.79 -0.78 12.39
CA ASP A 85 7.77 -0.50 11.37
C ASP A 85 8.06 -1.20 10.03
N GLY A 86 9.33 -1.45 9.68
CA GLY A 86 9.70 -2.27 8.52
C GLY A 86 9.22 -3.72 8.58
N VAL A 87 8.98 -4.26 9.77
CA VAL A 87 8.38 -5.58 9.96
C VAL A 87 6.87 -5.53 9.91
N LEU A 88 6.27 -4.54 10.59
CA LEU A 88 4.83 -4.46 10.82
C LEU A 88 4.07 -3.81 9.65
N TYR A 89 4.69 -2.90 8.95
CA TYR A 89 4.14 -2.27 7.75
C TYR A 89 4.91 -2.69 6.49
N PRO A 90 4.24 -2.97 5.37
CA PRO A 90 4.92 -3.44 4.15
C PRO A 90 5.85 -2.39 3.54
N ASP A 91 7.11 -2.78 3.27
CA ASP A 91 8.17 -1.90 2.79
C ASP A 91 8.65 -2.17 1.36
N LEU A 92 8.28 -3.33 0.78
CA LEU A 92 8.93 -3.81 -0.47
C LEU A 92 8.94 -2.76 -1.59
N LEU A 93 7.85 -2.04 -1.79
CA LEU A 93 7.78 -1.03 -2.84
C LEU A 93 8.58 0.24 -2.51
N LEU A 94 8.84 0.51 -1.22
CA LEU A 94 9.67 1.64 -0.79
C LEU A 94 11.17 1.40 -1.00
N TYR A 95 11.58 0.17 -1.29
CA TYR A 95 12.96 -0.09 -1.72
C TYR A 95 13.30 0.62 -3.04
N VAL A 96 12.30 0.90 -3.90
CA VAL A 96 12.54 1.63 -5.17
C VAL A 96 13.07 3.04 -4.90
N PRO A 97 12.37 3.93 -4.18
CA PRO A 97 12.91 5.25 -3.85
C PRO A 97 14.13 5.18 -2.92
N ALA A 98 14.22 4.21 -2.01
CA ALA A 98 15.37 4.03 -1.14
C ALA A 98 16.66 3.71 -1.92
N LEU A 99 16.58 2.85 -2.92
CA LEU A 99 17.72 2.56 -3.81
C LEU A 99 18.14 3.79 -4.60
N LEU A 100 17.20 4.61 -5.07
CA LEU A 100 17.52 5.88 -5.74
C LEU A 100 18.27 6.83 -4.78
N VAL A 101 17.85 6.89 -3.51
CA VAL A 101 18.53 7.69 -2.48
C VAL A 101 19.95 7.15 -2.24
N VAL A 102 20.13 5.84 -2.12
CA VAL A 102 21.48 5.21 -2.00
C VAL A 102 22.36 5.53 -3.19
N CYS A 103 21.77 5.67 -4.40
CA CYS A 103 22.47 6.09 -5.61
C CYS A 103 22.72 7.61 -5.70
N GLY A 104 22.39 8.39 -4.67
CA GLY A 104 22.63 9.84 -4.60
C GLY A 104 21.50 10.70 -5.17
N VAL A 105 20.34 10.12 -5.49
CA VAL A 105 19.17 10.93 -5.90
C VAL A 105 18.57 11.59 -4.65
N PRO A 106 18.29 12.90 -4.67
CA PRO A 106 17.62 13.56 -3.54
C PRO A 106 16.32 12.87 -3.16
N LEU A 107 16.06 12.72 -1.85
CA LEU A 107 14.91 11.98 -1.32
C LEU A 107 13.59 12.38 -1.98
N ALA A 108 13.38 13.66 -2.13
CA ALA A 108 12.17 14.21 -2.71
C ALA A 108 12.01 13.83 -4.20
N ALA A 109 13.07 13.89 -4.97
CA ALA A 109 13.06 13.46 -6.38
C ALA A 109 12.85 11.93 -6.50
N ALA A 110 13.50 11.16 -5.62
CA ALA A 110 13.32 9.71 -5.55
C ALA A 110 11.86 9.34 -5.20
N TYR A 111 11.26 10.05 -4.23
CA TYR A 111 9.87 9.83 -3.83
C TYR A 111 8.88 10.27 -4.90
N HIS A 112 9.16 11.38 -5.61
CA HIS A 112 8.36 11.78 -6.77
C HIS A 112 8.39 10.73 -7.89
N ALA A 113 9.58 10.23 -8.23
CA ALA A 113 9.71 9.15 -9.21
C ALA A 113 8.94 7.89 -8.80
N TYR A 114 8.96 7.54 -7.51
CA TYR A 114 8.15 6.46 -6.95
C TYR A 114 6.65 6.72 -7.13
N TRP A 115 6.17 7.94 -6.91
CA TRP A 115 4.77 8.30 -7.12
C TRP A 115 4.34 8.11 -8.56
N VAL A 116 5.14 8.60 -9.52
CA VAL A 116 4.89 8.38 -10.96
C VAL A 116 4.77 6.88 -11.26
N LEU A 117 5.70 6.09 -10.72
CA LEU A 117 5.69 4.64 -10.90
C LEU A 117 4.42 3.99 -10.35
N VAL A 118 4.04 4.28 -9.11
CA VAL A 118 2.88 3.62 -8.48
C VAL A 118 1.55 4.06 -9.10
N VAL A 119 1.42 5.31 -9.53
CA VAL A 119 0.25 5.78 -10.29
C VAL A 119 0.15 5.08 -11.63
N PHE A 120 1.25 4.98 -12.36
CA PHE A 120 1.32 4.26 -13.63
C PHE A 120 0.93 2.78 -13.46
N LEU A 121 1.53 2.09 -12.49
CA LEU A 121 1.27 0.69 -12.21
C LEU A 121 -0.18 0.47 -11.74
N GLY A 122 -0.71 1.36 -10.90
CA GLY A 122 -2.09 1.31 -10.42
C GLY A 122 -3.11 1.42 -11.56
N LEU A 123 -2.93 2.38 -12.47
CA LEU A 123 -3.76 2.54 -13.66
C LEU A 123 -3.69 1.31 -14.58
N ALA A 124 -2.49 0.79 -14.82
CA ALA A 124 -2.27 -0.40 -15.66
C ALA A 124 -2.90 -1.66 -15.03
N ALA A 125 -2.75 -1.84 -13.73
CA ALA A 125 -3.33 -2.96 -12.97
C ALA A 125 -4.86 -2.89 -12.99
N ALA A 126 -5.47 -1.74 -12.70
CA ALA A 126 -6.91 -1.55 -12.75
C ALA A 126 -7.44 -1.86 -14.16
N TRP A 127 -6.81 -1.33 -15.20
CA TRP A 127 -7.20 -1.63 -16.58
C TRP A 127 -7.10 -3.13 -16.91
N ARG A 128 -6.00 -3.77 -16.53
CA ARG A 128 -5.83 -5.22 -16.74
C ARG A 128 -6.92 -6.01 -16.03
N GLY A 129 -7.18 -5.70 -14.78
CA GLY A 129 -8.19 -6.36 -13.95
C GLY A 129 -9.59 -6.23 -14.53
N TYR A 130 -10.01 -5.03 -14.89
CA TYR A 130 -11.31 -4.80 -15.52
C TYR A 130 -11.40 -5.41 -16.91
N THR A 131 -10.30 -5.49 -17.64
CA THR A 131 -10.25 -6.21 -18.92
C THR A 131 -10.48 -7.70 -18.72
N LEU A 132 -9.88 -8.30 -17.70
CA LEU A 132 -10.12 -9.69 -17.31
C LEU A 132 -11.58 -9.92 -16.91
N LEU A 133 -12.18 -9.02 -16.12
CA LEU A 133 -13.58 -9.12 -15.70
C LEU A 133 -14.58 -8.98 -16.86
N THR A 134 -14.27 -8.16 -17.87
CA THR A 134 -15.22 -7.82 -18.95
C THR A 134 -14.98 -8.61 -20.23
N GLY A 135 -13.78 -9.12 -20.44
CA GLY A 135 -13.31 -9.64 -21.73
C GLY A 135 -13.14 -8.57 -22.82
N ARG A 136 -13.23 -7.26 -22.47
CA ARG A 136 -13.24 -6.15 -23.42
C ARG A 136 -12.32 -5.02 -22.95
N ALA A 137 -11.19 -4.82 -23.65
CA ALA A 137 -10.15 -3.84 -23.27
C ALA A 137 -10.69 -2.39 -23.16
N PHE A 138 -11.60 -1.98 -24.05
CA PHE A 138 -12.17 -0.62 -24.01
C PHE A 138 -13.07 -0.40 -22.78
N VAL A 139 -13.92 -1.37 -22.45
CA VAL A 139 -14.76 -1.28 -21.23
C VAL A 139 -13.89 -1.35 -19.99
N GLY A 140 -12.82 -2.16 -20.02
CA GLY A 140 -11.80 -2.22 -18.97
C GLY A 140 -11.12 -0.86 -18.76
N LEU A 141 -10.77 -0.16 -19.85
CA LEU A 141 -10.20 1.20 -19.80
C LEU A 141 -11.16 2.20 -19.14
N LEU A 142 -12.42 2.23 -19.57
CA LEU A 142 -13.43 3.11 -18.98
C LEU A 142 -13.62 2.81 -17.49
N ALA A 143 -13.66 1.53 -17.11
CA ALA A 143 -13.82 1.13 -15.72
C ALA A 143 -12.61 1.53 -14.88
N ALA A 144 -11.39 1.37 -15.41
CA ALA A 144 -10.17 1.79 -14.73
C ALA A 144 -10.13 3.31 -14.52
N LEU A 145 -10.48 4.10 -15.53
CA LEU A 145 -10.55 5.56 -15.43
C LEU A 145 -11.57 5.99 -14.36
N LEU A 146 -12.78 5.42 -14.40
CA LEU A 146 -13.83 5.72 -13.42
C LEU A 146 -13.40 5.29 -12.01
N PHE A 147 -12.81 4.12 -11.85
CA PHE A 147 -12.34 3.64 -10.56
C PHE A 147 -11.23 4.52 -9.98
N SER A 148 -10.23 4.84 -10.80
CA SER A 148 -9.07 5.65 -10.38
C SER A 148 -9.42 7.13 -10.16
N SER A 149 -10.54 7.62 -10.72
CA SER A 149 -11.04 8.97 -10.49
C SER A 149 -11.96 9.09 -9.27
N SER A 150 -12.25 7.99 -8.57
CA SER A 150 -13.06 8.08 -7.37
C SER A 150 -12.34 8.92 -6.32
N TYR A 151 -13.10 9.78 -5.64
CA TYR A 151 -12.58 10.63 -4.58
C TYR A 151 -11.78 9.83 -3.55
N PHE A 152 -12.32 8.67 -3.10
CA PHE A 152 -11.66 7.86 -2.09
C PHE A 152 -10.27 7.38 -2.54
N LEU A 153 -10.12 6.98 -3.80
CA LEU A 153 -8.82 6.52 -4.29
C LEU A 153 -7.82 7.67 -4.43
N LEU A 154 -8.29 8.83 -4.89
CA LEU A 154 -7.46 10.04 -4.96
C LEU A 154 -7.09 10.55 -3.55
N PHE A 155 -8.02 10.47 -2.60
CA PHE A 155 -7.74 10.74 -1.20
C PHE A 155 -6.64 9.79 -0.66
N CYS A 156 -6.74 8.49 -0.90
CA CYS A 156 -5.68 7.55 -0.51
C CYS A 156 -4.34 7.86 -1.20
N LEU A 157 -4.36 8.30 -2.46
CA LEU A 157 -3.14 8.73 -3.13
C LEU A 157 -2.47 9.88 -2.39
N GLY A 158 -3.22 10.86 -1.91
CA GLY A 158 -2.71 12.01 -1.17
C GLY A 158 -2.34 11.74 0.29
N THR A 159 -2.96 10.75 0.92
CA THR A 159 -2.80 10.49 2.36
C THR A 159 -2.02 9.23 2.68
N SER A 160 -2.24 8.15 1.94
CA SER A 160 -1.65 6.83 2.21
C SER A 160 -1.34 6.11 0.90
N VAL A 161 -0.17 6.39 0.34
CA VAL A 161 0.25 5.83 -0.96
C VAL A 161 0.23 4.30 -0.99
N GLY A 162 0.55 3.63 0.13
CA GLY A 162 0.45 2.19 0.25
C GLY A 162 -0.99 1.67 0.09
N ALA A 163 -1.97 2.37 0.69
CA ALA A 163 -3.39 2.05 0.52
C ALA A 163 -3.83 2.29 -0.93
N TYR A 164 -3.41 3.40 -1.56
CA TYR A 164 -3.67 3.67 -2.97
C TYR A 164 -3.21 2.52 -3.88
N VAL A 165 -1.97 2.08 -3.72
CA VAL A 165 -1.42 0.98 -4.53
C VAL A 165 -2.22 -0.29 -4.32
N ALA A 166 -2.43 -0.70 -3.07
CA ALA A 166 -3.17 -1.91 -2.76
C ALA A 166 -4.59 -1.90 -3.34
N ILE A 167 -5.32 -0.78 -3.18
CA ILE A 167 -6.68 -0.64 -3.72
C ILE A 167 -6.68 -0.66 -5.25
N SER A 168 -5.71 0.01 -5.88
CA SER A 168 -5.58 0.04 -7.35
C SER A 168 -5.34 -1.35 -7.95
N PHE A 169 -4.75 -2.28 -7.19
CA PHE A 169 -4.53 -3.66 -7.60
C PHE A 169 -5.68 -4.62 -7.28
N LEU A 170 -6.67 -4.22 -6.47
CA LEU A 170 -7.86 -5.06 -6.20
C LEU A 170 -8.61 -5.49 -7.47
N PRO A 171 -8.90 -4.59 -8.44
CA PRO A 171 -9.50 -5.01 -9.71
C PRO A 171 -8.69 -6.08 -10.44
N TYR A 172 -7.34 -6.00 -10.35
CA TYR A 172 -6.46 -6.97 -10.98
C TYR A 172 -6.52 -8.35 -10.27
N ALA A 173 -6.46 -8.37 -8.95
CA ALA A 173 -6.55 -9.59 -8.17
C ALA A 173 -7.92 -10.30 -8.37
N PHE A 174 -9.04 -9.58 -8.27
CA PHE A 174 -10.37 -10.13 -8.53
C PHE A 174 -10.58 -10.50 -9.99
N GLY A 175 -10.00 -9.73 -10.93
CA GLY A 175 -10.03 -10.04 -12.36
C GLY A 175 -9.27 -11.32 -12.69
N ALA A 176 -8.10 -11.52 -12.12
CA ALA A 176 -7.30 -12.73 -12.28
C ALA A 176 -8.01 -13.95 -11.64
N LEU A 177 -8.57 -13.80 -10.44
CA LEU A 177 -9.37 -14.85 -9.79
C LEU A 177 -10.60 -15.23 -10.61
N TYR A 178 -11.32 -14.24 -11.14
CA TYR A 178 -12.46 -14.47 -12.05
C TYR A 178 -12.02 -15.19 -13.33
N ALA A 179 -10.95 -14.73 -13.96
CA ALA A 179 -10.42 -15.36 -15.17
C ALA A 179 -10.05 -16.82 -14.91
N LEU A 180 -9.33 -17.08 -13.82
CA LEU A 180 -8.93 -18.44 -13.41
C LEU A 180 -10.13 -19.36 -13.26
N LEU A 181 -11.20 -18.91 -12.61
CA LEU A 181 -12.34 -19.76 -12.25
C LEU A 181 -13.44 -19.80 -13.31
N ARG A 182 -13.54 -18.80 -14.21
CA ARG A 182 -14.72 -18.64 -15.10
C ARG A 182 -14.39 -18.53 -16.58
N GLN A 183 -13.21 -18.06 -16.99
CA GLN A 183 -12.90 -17.88 -18.41
C GLN A 183 -12.37 -19.17 -19.04
N PRO A 184 -12.70 -19.49 -20.32
CA PRO A 184 -12.24 -20.72 -20.99
C PRO A 184 -10.72 -20.87 -21.04
N ARG A 185 -10.00 -19.75 -21.23
CA ARG A 185 -8.53 -19.69 -21.27
C ARG A 185 -7.90 -19.23 -19.96
N GLY A 186 -8.71 -19.12 -18.89
CA GLY A 186 -8.31 -18.50 -17.63
C GLY A 186 -7.40 -19.38 -16.76
N THR A 187 -7.19 -20.64 -17.12
CA THR A 187 -6.30 -21.55 -16.37
C THR A 187 -4.86 -21.02 -16.24
N ARG A 188 -4.48 -20.07 -17.10
CA ARG A 188 -3.18 -19.38 -17.10
C ARG A 188 -3.18 -18.07 -16.31
N ALA A 189 -4.26 -17.72 -15.61
CA ALA A 189 -4.35 -16.47 -14.84
C ALA A 189 -3.80 -16.61 -13.41
N TRP A 190 -3.35 -17.80 -12.99
CA TRP A 190 -2.80 -17.98 -11.65
C TRP A 190 -1.55 -17.12 -11.37
N PRO A 191 -0.61 -16.89 -12.32
CA PRO A 191 0.52 -16.00 -12.05
C PRO A 191 0.10 -14.54 -11.90
N GLU A 192 -0.92 -14.11 -12.66
CA GLU A 192 -1.46 -12.76 -12.53
C GLU A 192 -2.10 -12.55 -11.15
N LEU A 193 -2.73 -13.60 -10.59
CA LEU A 193 -3.28 -13.56 -9.23
C LEU A 193 -2.17 -13.45 -8.17
N VAL A 194 -1.08 -14.22 -8.31
CA VAL A 194 0.09 -14.14 -7.41
C VAL A 194 0.69 -12.73 -7.45
N LEU A 195 0.95 -12.20 -8.65
CA LEU A 195 1.52 -10.87 -8.81
C LEU A 195 0.63 -9.79 -8.17
N ALA A 196 -0.67 -9.81 -8.49
CA ALA A 196 -1.60 -8.82 -7.96
C ALA A 196 -1.72 -8.91 -6.43
N PHE A 197 -1.80 -10.12 -5.88
CA PHE A 197 -1.86 -10.33 -4.44
C PHE A 197 -0.56 -9.90 -3.74
N THR A 198 0.60 -10.24 -4.30
CA THR A 198 1.90 -9.83 -3.73
C THR A 198 2.01 -8.32 -3.66
N VAL A 199 1.62 -7.58 -4.71
CA VAL A 199 1.63 -6.12 -4.66
C VAL A 199 0.66 -5.58 -3.59
N ILE A 200 -0.53 -6.16 -3.44
CA ILE A 200 -1.47 -5.78 -2.37
C ILE A 200 -0.85 -6.05 -1.00
N ALA A 201 -0.31 -7.25 -0.79
CA ALA A 201 0.26 -7.68 0.48
C ALA A 201 1.49 -6.86 0.89
N GLU A 202 2.31 -6.49 -0.08
CA GLU A 202 3.53 -5.70 0.12
C GLU A 202 3.32 -4.18 0.01
N SER A 203 2.05 -3.73 0.01
CA SER A 203 1.69 -2.31 0.01
C SER A 203 0.92 -1.90 1.25
N HIS A 204 -0.07 -2.70 1.71
CA HIS A 204 -0.95 -2.27 2.81
C HIS A 204 -1.65 -3.45 3.48
N VAL A 205 -1.44 -3.62 4.79
CA VAL A 205 -1.95 -4.76 5.58
C VAL A 205 -3.47 -4.86 5.53
N ILE A 206 -4.18 -3.76 5.77
CA ILE A 206 -5.66 -3.77 5.85
C ILE A 206 -6.30 -4.13 4.50
N ASN A 207 -5.75 -3.63 3.39
CA ASN A 207 -6.27 -3.98 2.07
C ASN A 207 -5.95 -5.44 1.69
N THR A 208 -4.87 -6.00 2.22
CA THR A 208 -4.60 -7.44 2.15
C THR A 208 -5.68 -8.24 2.86
N LEU A 209 -6.05 -7.83 4.07
CA LEU A 209 -7.14 -8.43 4.82
C LEU A 209 -8.48 -8.34 4.06
N PHE A 210 -8.79 -7.21 3.43
CA PHE A 210 -9.97 -7.07 2.57
C PHE A 210 -10.00 -8.11 1.46
N PHE A 211 -8.89 -8.27 0.74
CA PHE A 211 -8.83 -9.27 -0.31
C PHE A 211 -9.01 -10.69 0.26
N LEU A 212 -8.32 -11.01 1.35
CA LEU A 212 -8.41 -12.32 1.99
C LEU A 212 -9.81 -12.65 2.51
N LEU A 213 -10.56 -11.67 3.01
CA LEU A 213 -11.94 -11.85 3.44
C LEU A 213 -12.91 -11.95 2.26
N ALA A 214 -12.73 -11.16 1.21
CA ALA A 214 -13.63 -11.13 0.06
C ALA A 214 -13.39 -12.27 -0.94
N ALA A 215 -12.16 -12.72 -1.12
CA ALA A 215 -11.81 -13.75 -2.10
C ALA A 215 -12.54 -15.10 -1.86
N PRO A 216 -12.71 -15.62 -0.64
CA PRO A 216 -13.50 -16.84 -0.39
C PRO A 216 -14.95 -16.73 -0.86
N PHE A 217 -15.60 -15.58 -0.66
CA PHE A 217 -16.97 -15.35 -1.17
C PHE A 217 -17.01 -15.37 -2.70
N CYS A 218 -16.00 -14.78 -3.36
CA CYS A 218 -15.86 -14.85 -4.82
C CYS A 218 -15.62 -16.28 -5.30
N VAL A 219 -14.75 -17.04 -4.63
CA VAL A 219 -14.51 -18.46 -4.92
C VAL A 219 -15.80 -19.27 -4.77
N PHE A 220 -16.55 -19.03 -3.69
CA PHE A 220 -17.86 -19.67 -3.48
C PHE A 220 -18.87 -19.31 -4.59
N ALA A 221 -18.97 -18.01 -4.94
CA ALA A 221 -19.84 -17.56 -6.02
C ALA A 221 -19.47 -18.17 -7.37
N TRP A 222 -18.19 -18.44 -7.59
CA TRP A 222 -17.66 -19.02 -8.84
C TRP A 222 -17.31 -20.49 -8.73
N ARG A 223 -17.77 -21.20 -7.68
CA ARG A 223 -17.40 -22.58 -7.33
C ARG A 223 -17.58 -23.61 -8.43
N ARG A 224 -18.48 -23.36 -9.41
CA ARG A 224 -18.60 -24.26 -10.59
C ARG A 224 -17.29 -24.41 -11.35
N GLY A 225 -16.39 -23.42 -11.30
CA GLY A 225 -15.06 -23.50 -11.86
C GLY A 225 -14.16 -24.52 -11.14
N LEU A 226 -14.42 -24.81 -9.87
CA LEU A 226 -13.65 -25.76 -9.07
C LEU A 226 -13.89 -27.23 -9.46
N ALA A 227 -14.91 -27.52 -10.26
CA ALA A 227 -15.10 -28.85 -10.84
C ALA A 227 -13.94 -29.22 -11.79
N ASP A 228 -13.34 -28.23 -12.45
CA ASP A 228 -12.19 -28.42 -13.32
C ASP A 228 -10.89 -28.59 -12.50
N ARG A 229 -10.23 -29.74 -12.69
CA ARG A 229 -8.97 -30.09 -12.01
C ARG A 229 -7.84 -29.07 -12.31
N VAL A 230 -7.77 -28.54 -13.52
CA VAL A 230 -6.72 -27.59 -13.93
C VAL A 230 -6.89 -26.27 -13.19
N ARG A 231 -8.13 -25.79 -13.06
CA ARG A 231 -8.44 -24.54 -12.31
C ARG A 231 -8.17 -24.69 -10.82
N ARG A 232 -8.55 -25.84 -10.23
CA ARG A 232 -8.19 -26.13 -8.82
C ARG A 232 -6.69 -26.11 -8.60
N ARG A 233 -5.92 -26.77 -9.47
CA ARG A 233 -4.45 -26.73 -9.41
C ARG A 233 -3.91 -25.31 -9.57
N GLY A 234 -4.48 -24.53 -10.49
CA GLY A 234 -4.12 -23.11 -10.65
C GLY A 234 -4.38 -22.29 -9.39
N LEU A 235 -5.53 -22.49 -8.72
CA LEU A 235 -5.85 -21.82 -7.46
C LEU A 235 -4.88 -22.20 -6.33
N TRP A 236 -4.57 -23.49 -6.17
CA TRP A 236 -3.59 -23.97 -5.20
C TRP A 236 -2.19 -23.44 -5.49
N ARG A 237 -1.76 -23.40 -6.75
CA ARG A 237 -0.48 -22.78 -7.14
C ARG A 237 -0.46 -21.30 -6.77
N ALA A 238 -1.54 -20.58 -7.07
CA ALA A 238 -1.63 -19.17 -6.70
C ALA A 238 -1.53 -18.97 -5.18
N ALA A 239 -2.25 -19.75 -4.39
CA ALA A 239 -2.20 -19.68 -2.93
C ALA A 239 -0.78 -20.02 -2.40
N LEU A 240 -0.17 -21.09 -2.88
CA LEU A 240 1.15 -21.53 -2.47
C LEU A 240 2.23 -20.49 -2.81
N PHE A 241 2.27 -20.00 -4.06
CA PHE A 241 3.26 -19.00 -4.45
C PHE A 241 3.03 -17.66 -3.77
N SER A 242 1.78 -17.25 -3.54
CA SER A 242 1.47 -16.07 -2.75
C SER A 242 2.01 -16.18 -1.31
N LEU A 243 1.88 -17.34 -0.69
CA LEU A 243 2.44 -17.59 0.64
C LEU A 243 3.96 -17.60 0.63
N LEU A 244 4.58 -18.33 -0.29
CA LEU A 244 6.03 -18.50 -0.35
C LEU A 244 6.76 -17.20 -0.72
N VAL A 245 6.25 -16.43 -1.69
CA VAL A 245 6.87 -15.17 -2.13
C VAL A 245 6.81 -14.11 -1.04
N ASN A 246 5.74 -14.07 -0.25
CA ASN A 246 5.59 -13.13 0.86
C ASN A 246 6.06 -13.72 2.21
N GLY A 247 6.60 -14.94 2.21
CA GLY A 247 6.99 -15.68 3.42
C GLY A 247 8.04 -14.96 4.28
N TRP A 248 8.97 -14.25 3.64
CA TRP A 248 10.02 -13.50 4.33
C TRP A 248 9.48 -12.48 5.33
N ARG A 249 8.46 -11.73 4.93
CA ARG A 249 7.82 -10.73 5.78
C ARG A 249 6.83 -11.36 6.74
N LEU A 250 6.05 -12.34 6.29
CA LEU A 250 5.09 -13.03 7.15
C LEU A 250 5.76 -13.71 8.34
N ALA A 251 6.95 -14.30 8.15
CA ALA A 251 7.72 -14.91 9.23
C ALA A 251 8.20 -13.87 10.24
N ALA A 252 8.71 -12.74 9.77
CA ALA A 252 9.14 -11.65 10.63
C ALA A 252 7.95 -11.01 11.37
N PHE A 253 6.86 -10.72 10.67
CA PHE A 253 5.63 -10.19 11.26
C PHE A 253 5.09 -11.08 12.37
N ALA A 254 4.91 -12.39 12.10
CA ALA A 254 4.40 -13.33 13.09
C ALA A 254 5.31 -13.44 14.32
N PHE A 255 6.62 -13.40 14.12
CA PHE A 255 7.60 -13.47 15.22
C PHE A 255 7.54 -12.25 16.12
N PHE A 256 7.53 -11.05 15.55
CA PHE A 256 7.45 -9.81 16.31
C PHE A 256 6.10 -9.65 17.00
N TYR A 257 5.01 -9.91 16.28
CA TYR A 257 3.65 -9.82 16.82
C TYR A 257 3.40 -10.75 18.01
N ALA A 258 4.10 -11.90 18.04
CA ALA A 258 3.99 -12.85 19.15
C ALA A 258 4.87 -12.52 20.38
N ARG A 259 5.83 -11.59 20.26
CA ARG A 259 6.86 -11.34 21.30
C ARG A 259 6.95 -9.91 21.78
N VAL A 260 6.48 -8.97 21.03
CA VAL A 260 6.56 -7.55 21.35
C VAL A 260 5.14 -7.02 21.44
N ASP A 261 4.81 -6.39 22.56
CA ASP A 261 3.55 -5.69 22.72
C ASP A 261 3.68 -4.30 22.05
N PHE A 262 3.11 -4.19 20.87
CA PHE A 262 3.18 -2.98 20.08
C PHE A 262 1.97 -2.10 20.29
N HIS A 263 2.17 -0.80 20.29
CA HIS A 263 1.11 0.18 20.14
C HIS A 263 0.55 0.10 18.70
N ILE A 264 -0.39 -0.83 18.48
CA ILE A 264 -0.98 -1.09 17.15
C ILE A 264 -2.16 -0.16 16.87
N ARG A 265 -2.72 0.45 17.91
CA ARG A 265 -3.91 1.29 17.83
C ARG A 265 -3.65 2.64 18.47
N HIS A 266 -3.46 3.65 17.64
CA HIS A 266 -3.57 5.01 18.14
C HIS A 266 -4.95 5.21 18.78
N PRO A 267 -5.08 5.82 19.98
CA PRO A 267 -6.37 6.08 20.64
C PRO A 267 -7.38 6.80 19.75
N PHE A 268 -6.88 7.61 18.79
CA PHE A 268 -7.70 8.27 17.78
C PHE A 268 -8.50 7.28 16.91
N PHE A 269 -8.00 6.06 16.67
CA PHE A 269 -8.68 5.03 15.88
C PHE A 269 -9.37 3.96 16.75
N ALA A 270 -9.69 4.31 18.00
CA ALA A 270 -10.31 3.37 18.94
C ALA A 270 -11.74 2.96 18.55
N SER A 271 -12.41 3.73 17.68
CA SER A 271 -13.79 3.45 17.24
C SER A 271 -13.97 3.65 15.74
N LEU A 272 -14.74 2.75 15.10
CA LEU A 272 -15.19 2.89 13.71
C LEU A 272 -16.10 4.11 13.48
N ALA A 273 -16.64 4.69 14.56
CA ALA A 273 -17.41 5.94 14.52
C ALA A 273 -16.55 7.14 14.14
N ILE A 274 -15.23 7.02 14.26
CA ILE A 274 -14.28 8.05 13.84
C ILE A 274 -14.28 8.13 12.31
N MET A 275 -14.17 9.35 11.79
CA MET A 275 -14.27 9.64 10.35
C MET A 275 -15.63 9.26 9.73
N THR A 276 -16.71 9.26 10.50
CA THR A 276 -18.07 9.26 9.97
C THR A 276 -18.46 10.66 9.53
N SER A 277 -19.40 10.75 8.61
CA SER A 277 -19.90 12.01 8.05
C SER A 277 -21.39 12.20 8.32
N ASP A 278 -21.82 13.44 8.45
CA ASP A 278 -23.23 13.79 8.52
C ASP A 278 -23.96 13.46 7.22
N ALA A 279 -25.26 13.19 7.30
CA ALA A 279 -26.08 12.78 6.15
C ALA A 279 -25.95 13.74 4.95
N GLY A 280 -25.85 15.05 5.17
CA GLY A 280 -25.66 16.06 4.12
C GLY A 280 -24.35 15.89 3.35
N ASN A 281 -23.28 15.54 4.05
CA ASN A 281 -21.96 15.32 3.46
C ASN A 281 -21.82 13.97 2.77
N LEU A 282 -22.60 12.96 3.16
CA LEU A 282 -22.61 11.65 2.49
C LEU A 282 -23.06 11.73 1.03
N PHE A 283 -23.98 12.63 0.74
CA PHE A 283 -24.51 12.89 -0.61
C PHE A 283 -23.70 13.97 -1.35
N ALA A 284 -22.86 14.73 -0.64
CA ALA A 284 -21.90 15.59 -1.31
C ALA A 284 -20.97 14.74 -2.18
N ALA A 285 -20.51 15.32 -3.27
CA ALA A 285 -19.71 14.70 -4.31
C ALA A 285 -18.48 13.88 -3.87
N GLN A 286 -18.16 13.91 -2.61
CA GLN A 286 -16.87 13.54 -2.03
C GLN A 286 -16.64 12.03 -1.94
N PHE A 287 -17.68 11.21 -1.70
CA PHE A 287 -17.46 9.79 -1.39
C PHE A 287 -17.44 8.85 -2.59
N TRP A 288 -18.11 9.23 -3.69
CA TRP A 288 -18.21 8.38 -4.88
C TRP A 288 -17.63 9.10 -6.10
N TRP A 289 -18.45 9.50 -7.07
CA TRP A 289 -18.05 10.22 -8.29
C TRP A 289 -18.86 11.50 -8.47
N GLY A 290 -19.57 11.92 -7.42
CA GLY A 290 -20.44 13.08 -7.46
C GLY A 290 -21.76 12.90 -8.20
N TRP A 291 -22.61 13.90 -8.11
CA TRP A 291 -23.95 13.95 -8.66
C TRP A 291 -24.05 13.62 -10.17
N PRO A 292 -23.12 14.04 -11.05
CA PRO A 292 -23.26 13.75 -12.48
C PRO A 292 -23.25 12.25 -12.78
N LEU A 293 -22.46 11.47 -12.06
CA LEU A 293 -22.41 10.01 -12.23
C LEU A 293 -23.55 9.29 -11.52
N CYS A 294 -24.05 9.83 -10.41
CA CYS A 294 -25.26 9.34 -9.78
C CYS A 294 -26.48 9.53 -10.70
N LEU A 295 -26.58 10.68 -11.39
CA LEU A 295 -27.63 10.94 -12.39
C LEU A 295 -27.50 10.00 -13.60
N LEU A 296 -26.28 9.75 -14.08
CA LEU A 296 -26.01 8.77 -15.14
C LEU A 296 -26.38 7.35 -14.71
N ALA A 297 -26.10 6.98 -13.47
CA ALA A 297 -26.49 5.71 -12.90
C ALA A 297 -28.02 5.59 -12.78
N ALA A 298 -28.70 6.64 -12.32
CA ALA A 298 -30.17 6.70 -12.28
C ALA A 298 -30.79 6.60 -13.66
N ALA A 299 -30.26 7.34 -14.65
CA ALA A 299 -30.67 7.24 -16.04
C ALA A 299 -30.47 5.84 -16.62
N ALA A 300 -29.37 5.15 -16.19
CA ALA A 300 -29.11 3.78 -16.57
C ALA A 300 -30.13 2.78 -16.01
N VAL A 301 -30.58 3.00 -14.79
CA VAL A 301 -31.62 2.17 -14.15
C VAL A 301 -32.94 2.29 -14.89
N LEU A 302 -33.28 3.49 -15.36
CA LEU A 302 -34.50 3.79 -16.07
C LEU A 302 -34.49 3.30 -17.53
N ALA A 303 -33.31 3.11 -18.12
CA ALA A 303 -33.19 2.66 -19.49
C ALA A 303 -33.50 1.15 -19.63
N ARG A 304 -34.57 0.80 -20.36
CA ARG A 304 -34.94 -0.60 -20.65
C ARG A 304 -33.87 -1.43 -21.34
N ALA A 305 -32.80 -0.81 -21.82
CA ALA A 305 -31.70 -1.45 -22.54
C ALA A 305 -30.71 -2.23 -21.65
N PHE A 306 -30.85 -2.22 -20.33
CA PHE A 306 -29.88 -2.83 -19.43
C PHE A 306 -30.21 -4.29 -19.08
N ARG A 307 -29.66 -5.21 -19.84
CA ARG A 307 -29.88 -6.65 -19.69
C ARG A 307 -29.60 -7.25 -18.31
N ARG A 308 -28.81 -6.57 -17.46
CA ARG A 308 -28.39 -7.02 -16.11
C ARG A 308 -28.88 -6.09 -14.99
N ARG A 309 -30.07 -5.53 -15.14
CA ARG A 309 -30.68 -4.57 -14.21
C ARG A 309 -30.66 -5.05 -12.76
N ARG A 310 -30.98 -6.33 -12.50
CA ARG A 310 -30.98 -6.88 -11.13
C ARG A 310 -29.60 -6.79 -10.46
N LEU A 311 -28.54 -7.20 -11.17
CA LEU A 311 -27.18 -7.20 -10.61
C LEU A 311 -26.67 -5.77 -10.38
N PHE A 312 -27.04 -4.83 -11.26
CA PHE A 312 -26.73 -3.42 -11.07
C PHE A 312 -27.45 -2.84 -9.86
N LEU A 313 -28.75 -3.12 -9.69
CA LEU A 313 -29.52 -2.69 -8.52
C LEU A 313 -28.97 -3.27 -7.22
N LEU A 314 -28.54 -4.54 -7.20
CA LEU A 314 -27.89 -5.15 -6.06
C LEU A 314 -26.55 -4.46 -5.74
N THR A 315 -25.77 -4.12 -6.76
CA THR A 315 -24.52 -3.35 -6.57
C THR A 315 -24.81 -1.97 -5.99
N LEU A 316 -25.83 -1.29 -6.51
CA LEU A 316 -26.22 0.02 -6.01
C LEU A 316 -26.72 -0.06 -4.55
N ALA A 317 -27.54 -1.05 -4.23
CA ALA A 317 -27.99 -1.30 -2.86
C ALA A 317 -26.82 -1.59 -1.93
N PHE A 318 -25.83 -2.37 -2.39
CA PHE A 318 -24.60 -2.61 -1.64
C PHE A 318 -23.78 -1.33 -1.45
N CYS A 319 -23.68 -0.48 -2.45
CA CYS A 319 -23.02 0.82 -2.31
C CYS A 319 -23.76 1.73 -1.31
N VAL A 320 -25.09 1.76 -1.34
CA VAL A 320 -25.91 2.49 -0.36
C VAL A 320 -25.68 1.94 1.04
N PHE A 321 -25.65 0.62 1.19
CA PHE A 321 -25.32 -0.01 2.47
C PHE A 321 -23.92 0.40 2.95
N LEU A 322 -22.87 0.33 2.12
CA LEU A 322 -21.54 0.78 2.50
C LEU A 322 -21.49 2.27 2.87
N THR A 323 -22.27 3.09 2.17
CA THR A 323 -22.38 4.52 2.49
C THR A 323 -23.06 4.73 3.84
N SER A 324 -24.08 3.91 4.20
CA SER A 324 -24.73 4.00 5.51
C SER A 324 -23.79 3.68 6.68
N LEU A 325 -22.75 2.87 6.43
CA LEU A 325 -21.70 2.58 7.42
C LEU A 325 -20.79 3.78 7.71
N ILE A 326 -20.76 4.78 6.82
CA ILE A 326 -19.97 6.01 7.00
C ILE A 326 -20.79 7.12 7.64
N TRP A 327 -22.09 6.93 7.73
CA TRP A 327 -22.99 7.89 8.35
C TRP A 327 -22.75 7.98 9.86
N SER A 328 -22.69 9.19 10.41
CA SER A 328 -22.51 9.45 11.82
C SER A 328 -23.64 8.89 12.71
N GLY A 329 -24.85 8.71 12.16
CA GLY A 329 -25.98 8.07 12.81
C GLY A 329 -25.95 6.54 12.82
N PHE A 330 -24.96 5.89 12.20
CA PHE A 330 -24.85 4.44 12.26
C PHE A 330 -24.40 4.00 13.67
N PRO A 331 -25.02 2.99 14.29
CA PRO A 331 -24.79 2.64 15.69
C PRO A 331 -23.47 1.85 15.91
N TRP A 332 -22.33 2.43 15.50
CA TRP A 332 -21.02 1.79 15.62
C TRP A 332 -20.70 1.35 17.04
N ARG A 333 -21.00 2.17 18.04
CA ARG A 333 -20.74 1.83 19.45
C ARG A 333 -21.43 0.53 19.88
N THR A 334 -22.64 0.26 19.38
CA THR A 334 -23.36 -0.99 19.64
C THR A 334 -22.77 -2.15 18.85
N VAL A 335 -22.40 -1.92 17.59
CA VAL A 335 -21.79 -2.95 16.72
C VAL A 335 -20.42 -3.38 17.25
N GLU A 336 -19.62 -2.46 17.76
CA GLU A 336 -18.30 -2.72 18.33
C GLU A 336 -18.36 -3.55 19.63
N GLN A 337 -19.47 -3.51 20.35
CA GLN A 337 -19.69 -4.35 21.53
C GLN A 337 -20.06 -5.80 21.19
N LEU A 338 -20.43 -6.10 19.94
CA LEU A 338 -20.76 -7.46 19.53
C LEU A 338 -19.49 -8.34 19.52
N PRO A 339 -19.49 -9.49 20.22
CA PRO A 339 -18.36 -10.42 20.21
C PRO A 339 -17.97 -10.79 18.77
N TRP A 340 -16.69 -10.91 18.49
CA TRP A 340 -16.11 -11.25 17.19
C TRP A 340 -16.35 -10.21 16.07
N VAL A 341 -17.58 -9.71 15.93
CA VAL A 341 -17.95 -8.72 14.91
C VAL A 341 -17.21 -7.42 15.15
N GLY A 342 -17.28 -6.90 16.36
CA GLY A 342 -16.56 -5.69 16.77
C GLY A 342 -15.05 -5.85 16.62
N HIS A 343 -14.50 -7.00 17.01
CA HIS A 343 -13.07 -7.26 16.87
C HIS A 343 -12.63 -7.26 15.39
N VAL A 344 -13.35 -8.00 14.53
CA VAL A 344 -13.02 -8.06 13.09
C VAL A 344 -13.21 -6.70 12.42
N LEU A 345 -14.31 -6.00 12.71
CA LEU A 345 -14.57 -4.67 12.15
C LEU A 345 -13.57 -3.63 12.67
N GLY A 346 -13.17 -3.73 13.94
CA GLY A 346 -12.16 -2.87 14.55
C GLY A 346 -10.79 -2.94 13.87
N MET A 347 -10.46 -4.05 13.21
CA MET A 347 -9.23 -4.16 12.40
C MET A 347 -9.18 -3.20 11.23
N PHE A 348 -10.33 -2.67 10.79
CA PHE A 348 -10.40 -1.71 9.68
C PHE A 348 -10.17 -0.26 10.10
N GLN A 349 -10.04 0.02 11.38
CA GLN A 349 -9.79 1.33 12.00
C GLN A 349 -10.91 2.35 11.75
N PHE A 350 -11.42 2.52 10.53
CA PHE A 350 -12.52 3.42 10.20
C PHE A 350 -13.36 2.90 9.02
N SER A 351 -14.63 3.26 9.03
CA SER A 351 -15.66 2.72 8.13
C SER A 351 -15.45 3.05 6.65
N MET A 352 -14.84 4.19 6.31
CA MET A 352 -14.55 4.61 4.93
C MET A 352 -13.69 3.59 4.16
N ARG A 353 -12.87 2.81 4.85
CA ARG A 353 -12.03 1.78 4.23
C ARG A 353 -12.82 0.64 3.56
N LEU A 354 -14.12 0.52 3.86
CA LEU A 354 -15.00 -0.45 3.20
C LEU A 354 -15.45 -0.02 1.79
N LEU A 355 -15.32 1.28 1.45
CA LEU A 355 -15.75 1.83 0.15
C LEU A 355 -15.19 1.12 -1.08
N PRO A 356 -13.91 0.71 -1.14
CA PRO A 356 -13.35 0.02 -2.31
C PRO A 356 -14.14 -1.20 -2.74
N LEU A 357 -14.79 -1.91 -1.82
CA LEU A 357 -15.61 -3.09 -2.13
C LEU A 357 -16.82 -2.73 -3.00
N GLY A 358 -17.42 -1.56 -2.79
CA GLY A 358 -18.52 -1.05 -3.62
C GLY A 358 -18.04 -0.35 -4.88
N LEU A 359 -16.96 0.41 -4.80
CA LEU A 359 -16.39 1.15 -5.93
C LEU A 359 -15.99 0.23 -7.08
N LEU A 360 -15.41 -0.93 -6.76
CA LEU A 360 -14.94 -1.89 -7.76
C LEU A 360 -16.07 -2.38 -8.70
N PRO A 361 -17.18 -2.99 -8.21
CA PRO A 361 -18.27 -3.41 -9.07
C PRO A 361 -19.03 -2.22 -9.67
N LEU A 362 -19.16 -1.10 -8.97
CA LEU A 362 -19.87 0.07 -9.47
C LEU A 362 -19.16 0.69 -10.68
N ALA A 363 -17.84 0.86 -10.64
CA ALA A 363 -17.05 1.32 -11.78
C ALA A 363 -17.23 0.42 -13.02
N LEU A 364 -17.27 -0.90 -12.80
CA LEU A 364 -17.50 -1.87 -13.87
C LEU A 364 -18.88 -1.69 -14.55
N PHE A 365 -19.93 -1.52 -13.74
CA PHE A 365 -21.28 -1.35 -14.27
C PHE A 365 -21.46 -0.01 -14.97
N LEU A 366 -20.96 1.08 -14.39
CA LEU A 366 -20.98 2.41 -15.01
C LEU A 366 -20.23 2.43 -16.33
N ALA A 367 -19.04 1.82 -16.41
CA ALA A 367 -18.28 1.73 -17.65
C ALA A 367 -19.02 0.96 -18.75
N ARG A 368 -19.66 -0.16 -18.39
CA ARG A 368 -20.47 -0.93 -19.34
C ARG A 368 -21.66 -0.14 -19.84
N TYR A 369 -22.34 0.53 -18.92
CA TYR A 369 -23.49 1.36 -19.26
C TYR A 369 -23.08 2.51 -20.18
N LEU A 370 -22.05 3.26 -19.80
CA LEU A 370 -21.51 4.37 -20.59
C LEU A 370 -21.14 3.93 -22.01
N ALA A 371 -20.46 2.79 -22.15
CA ALA A 371 -20.09 2.25 -23.45
C ALA A 371 -21.31 1.86 -24.32
N VAL A 372 -22.38 1.33 -23.72
CA VAL A 372 -23.63 0.97 -24.43
C VAL A 372 -24.40 2.23 -24.78
N PHE A 373 -24.58 3.14 -23.82
CA PHE A 373 -25.32 4.39 -24.00
C PHE A 373 -24.74 5.23 -25.14
N CYS A 374 -23.46 5.56 -25.07
CA CYS A 374 -22.79 6.38 -26.08
C CYS A 374 -22.82 5.72 -27.47
N ARG A 375 -22.66 4.39 -27.54
CA ARG A 375 -22.78 3.66 -28.82
C ARG A 375 -24.18 3.76 -29.40
N THR A 376 -25.22 3.63 -28.57
CA THR A 376 -26.61 3.67 -29.01
C THR A 376 -27.00 5.09 -29.45
N ALA A 377 -26.59 6.11 -28.69
CA ALA A 377 -26.79 7.50 -29.03
C ALA A 377 -26.09 7.86 -30.36
N ALA A 378 -24.81 7.51 -30.49
CA ALA A 378 -24.08 7.78 -31.74
C ALA A 378 -24.69 7.09 -32.98
N ARG A 379 -25.22 5.88 -32.85
CA ARG A 379 -25.90 5.19 -33.94
C ARG A 379 -27.19 5.91 -34.33
N ARG A 380 -27.99 6.40 -33.36
CA ARG A 380 -29.20 7.17 -33.62
C ARG A 380 -28.92 8.51 -34.31
N LEU A 381 -27.76 9.11 -34.06
CA LEU A 381 -27.32 10.36 -34.67
C LEU A 381 -26.52 10.15 -35.97
N GLY A 382 -26.50 8.94 -36.53
CA GLY A 382 -25.72 8.63 -37.74
C GLY A 382 -24.22 8.69 -37.58
N ALA A 383 -23.69 8.89 -36.35
CA ALA A 383 -22.30 9.11 -36.04
C ALA A 383 -21.66 7.87 -35.36
N GLY A 384 -21.77 6.69 -35.98
CA GLY A 384 -21.40 5.41 -35.35
C GLY A 384 -19.99 5.33 -34.73
N CYS A 385 -19.01 6.07 -35.27
CA CYS A 385 -17.65 6.12 -34.74
C CYS A 385 -17.49 7.03 -33.51
N ALA A 386 -18.37 8.03 -33.35
CA ALA A 386 -18.28 9.02 -32.27
C ALA A 386 -18.63 8.44 -30.87
N GLY A 387 -19.36 7.33 -30.81
CA GLY A 387 -19.83 6.77 -29.53
C GLY A 387 -18.73 6.32 -28.59
N ARG A 388 -17.57 5.88 -29.11
CA ARG A 388 -16.41 5.52 -28.26
C ARG A 388 -15.68 6.77 -27.78
N ALA A 389 -15.54 7.76 -28.65
CA ALA A 389 -14.93 9.04 -28.29
C ALA A 389 -15.76 9.75 -27.21
N ALA A 390 -17.09 9.80 -27.37
CA ALA A 390 -18.00 10.36 -26.37
C ALA A 390 -17.89 9.65 -25.01
N ALA A 391 -17.83 8.30 -25.00
CA ALA A 391 -17.66 7.54 -23.76
C ALA A 391 -16.32 7.83 -23.07
N LEU A 392 -15.24 7.98 -23.85
CA LEU A 392 -13.93 8.32 -23.32
C LEU A 392 -13.90 9.75 -22.77
N LEU A 393 -14.47 10.73 -23.50
CA LEU A 393 -14.54 12.11 -23.04
C LEU A 393 -15.35 12.25 -21.74
N LEU A 394 -16.46 11.53 -21.60
CA LEU A 394 -17.23 11.50 -20.35
C LEU A 394 -16.45 10.85 -19.19
N ALA A 395 -15.68 9.78 -19.46
CA ALA A 395 -14.82 9.18 -18.46
C ALA A 395 -13.67 10.12 -18.04
N LEU A 396 -13.07 10.84 -18.99
CA LEU A 396 -12.05 11.87 -18.70
C LEU A 396 -12.64 13.06 -17.95
N GLY A 397 -13.87 13.46 -18.26
CA GLY A 397 -14.62 14.47 -17.49
C GLY A 397 -14.83 14.03 -16.03
N ALA A 398 -15.10 12.74 -15.79
CA ALA A 398 -15.21 12.19 -14.45
C ALA A 398 -13.85 12.23 -13.71
N VAL A 399 -12.74 11.98 -14.41
CA VAL A 399 -11.39 12.13 -13.86
C VAL A 399 -11.12 13.57 -13.44
N ALA A 400 -11.39 14.53 -14.32
CA ALA A 400 -11.22 15.95 -14.03
C ALA A 400 -12.05 16.41 -12.84
N TYR A 401 -13.30 15.95 -12.76
CA TYR A 401 -14.19 16.25 -11.63
C TYR A 401 -13.66 15.63 -10.33
N GLY A 402 -13.21 14.36 -10.35
CA GLY A 402 -12.64 13.70 -9.18
C GLY A 402 -11.39 14.41 -8.65
N LEU A 403 -10.52 14.88 -9.55
CA LEU A 403 -9.34 15.68 -9.21
C LEU A 403 -9.71 17.02 -8.57
N GLN A 404 -10.71 17.71 -9.13
CA GLN A 404 -11.20 18.96 -8.56
C GLN A 404 -11.81 18.75 -7.17
N ALA A 405 -12.61 17.70 -6.98
CA ALA A 405 -13.20 17.36 -5.69
C ALA A 405 -12.11 17.01 -4.66
N ALA A 406 -11.08 16.24 -5.04
CA ALA A 406 -9.95 15.92 -4.18
C ALA A 406 -9.17 17.17 -3.77
N ALA A 407 -8.94 18.11 -4.69
CA ALA A 407 -8.29 19.39 -4.40
C ALA A 407 -9.09 20.22 -3.39
N GLN A 408 -10.38 20.37 -3.62
CA GLN A 408 -11.24 21.15 -2.73
C GLN A 408 -11.27 20.60 -1.31
N THR A 409 -11.28 19.26 -1.15
CA THR A 409 -11.33 18.64 0.17
C THR A 409 -10.00 18.74 0.89
N ALA A 410 -8.89 18.60 0.19
CA ALA A 410 -7.57 18.80 0.78
C ALA A 410 -7.41 20.23 1.32
N PHE A 411 -8.01 21.21 0.64
CA PHE A 411 -8.07 22.61 1.10
C PHE A 411 -8.93 22.77 2.37
N THR A 412 -10.04 22.03 2.48
CA THR A 412 -10.97 22.14 3.60
C THR A 412 -10.58 21.34 4.84
N MET A 413 -9.87 20.22 4.68
CA MET A 413 -9.37 19.42 5.81
C MET A 413 -8.14 20.01 6.50
N GLY A 414 -7.53 21.04 5.96
CA GLY A 414 -6.33 21.58 6.51
C GLY A 414 -6.33 23.07 6.68
N GLY A 415 -6.58 23.56 7.86
CA GLY A 415 -5.90 24.74 8.35
C GLY A 415 -4.38 24.52 8.49
N VAL A 416 -3.79 23.63 7.72
CA VAL A 416 -2.37 23.33 7.66
C VAL A 416 -1.86 23.84 6.33
N ASP A 417 -1.23 25.01 6.38
CA ASP A 417 -0.46 25.58 5.28
C ASP A 417 0.65 24.59 4.88
N ILE A 418 0.33 23.68 3.94
CA ILE A 418 1.30 22.72 3.39
C ILE A 418 2.12 23.49 2.37
N ARG A 419 3.06 24.28 2.83
CA ARG A 419 4.15 24.77 1.99
C ARG A 419 5.09 23.61 1.71
N TRP A 420 4.78 22.88 0.67
CA TRP A 420 5.58 21.75 0.20
C TRP A 420 7.04 22.13 -0.05
N GLN A 421 7.30 23.36 -0.50
CA GLN A 421 8.66 23.85 -0.64
C GLN A 421 9.43 23.77 0.68
N VAL A 422 8.83 24.20 1.79
CA VAL A 422 9.49 24.13 3.10
C VAL A 422 9.64 22.70 3.60
N ALA A 423 8.64 21.84 3.41
CA ALA A 423 8.76 20.42 3.75
C ALA A 423 9.72 19.68 2.81
N TYR A 424 9.81 20.09 1.56
CA TYR A 424 10.69 19.52 0.56
C TYR A 424 12.16 19.88 0.81
N GLU A 425 12.45 21.13 1.11
CA GLU A 425 13.78 21.62 1.48
C GLU A 425 14.20 21.11 2.88
N GLN A 426 13.29 21.09 3.85
CA GLN A 426 13.56 20.55 5.19
C GLN A 426 13.77 19.04 5.19
N VAL A 427 13.13 18.27 4.30
CA VAL A 427 13.33 16.82 4.17
C VAL A 427 14.72 16.47 3.63
N THR A 428 15.33 17.35 2.86
CA THR A 428 16.71 17.18 2.37
C THR A 428 17.78 17.54 3.39
N GLU A 429 17.45 18.32 4.43
CA GLU A 429 18.40 18.85 5.40
C GLU A 429 18.24 18.29 6.83
N LEU A 430 17.15 17.55 7.14
CA LEU A 430 16.90 17.07 8.50
C LEU A 430 17.56 15.73 8.80
N PRO A 431 18.56 15.71 9.67
CA PRO A 431 19.09 14.46 10.24
C PRO A 431 18.10 13.76 11.18
N SER A 432 17.03 14.41 11.59
CA SER A 432 16.00 13.89 12.47
C SER A 432 14.65 14.48 12.13
N PHE A 433 13.78 13.73 11.48
CA PHE A 433 12.37 13.94 11.67
C PHE A 433 12.11 13.72 13.16
N GLY A 434 11.88 14.81 13.89
CA GLY A 434 11.69 14.78 15.32
C GLY A 434 10.61 13.81 15.80
N PRO A 435 10.33 13.74 17.10
CA PRO A 435 9.50 12.73 17.77
C PRO A 435 8.04 12.60 17.28
N ARG A 436 7.64 13.35 16.26
CA ARG A 436 6.30 13.31 15.66
C ARG A 436 6.05 12.11 14.74
N VAL A 437 6.92 11.11 14.73
CA VAL A 437 6.62 9.83 14.09
C VAL A 437 5.57 9.15 14.96
N GLN A 438 4.49 8.68 14.32
CA GLN A 438 3.39 8.00 15.00
C GLN A 438 3.95 6.95 15.96
N PRO A 439 3.51 6.90 17.23
CA PRO A 439 3.95 5.89 18.19
C PRO A 439 3.50 4.48 17.79
N ASP A 440 2.64 4.37 16.77
CA ASP A 440 2.30 3.10 16.15
C ASP A 440 3.59 2.37 15.78
N TYR A 441 3.71 1.12 16.16
CA TYR A 441 4.88 0.26 15.93
C TYR A 441 6.05 0.40 16.92
N LEU A 442 5.90 1.18 17.98
CA LEU A 442 6.72 1.13 19.18
C LEU A 442 6.12 0.19 20.23
N TYR A 443 6.84 -0.02 21.31
CA TYR A 443 6.30 -0.67 22.51
C TYR A 443 5.08 0.08 23.03
N ALA A 444 4.08 -0.65 23.51
CA ALA A 444 2.76 -0.09 23.87
C ALA A 444 2.80 0.91 25.03
N ASP A 445 3.81 0.83 25.89
CA ASP A 445 4.05 1.69 27.05
C ASP A 445 5.08 2.80 26.80
N VAL A 446 5.61 2.93 25.57
CA VAL A 446 6.57 3.98 25.21
C VAL A 446 5.85 5.17 24.59
N GLU A 447 5.91 6.30 25.30
CA GLU A 447 5.51 7.60 24.79
C GLU A 447 6.78 8.40 24.41
N PRO A 448 7.14 8.49 23.12
CA PRO A 448 8.46 8.98 22.69
C PRO A 448 8.77 10.39 23.13
N GLU A 449 7.77 11.31 23.10
CA GLU A 449 8.00 12.71 23.48
C GLU A 449 8.35 12.83 24.96
N ALA A 450 7.63 12.12 25.83
CA ALA A 450 7.89 12.08 27.27
C ALA A 450 9.22 11.39 27.58
N LEU A 451 9.49 10.25 26.92
CA LEU A 451 10.71 9.48 27.13
C LEU A 451 11.97 10.27 26.81
N PHE A 452 12.02 10.94 25.65
CA PHE A 452 13.20 11.71 25.29
C PHE A 452 13.35 13.03 26.09
N ALA A 453 12.24 13.57 26.59
CA ALA A 453 12.26 14.76 27.45
C ALA A 453 12.67 14.45 28.90
N SER A 454 12.45 13.22 29.39
CA SER A 454 12.75 12.82 30.77
C SER A 454 14.25 12.75 31.06
N GLY A 455 15.10 12.55 30.04
CA GLY A 455 16.51 12.27 30.22
C GLY A 455 16.83 10.90 30.84
N GLU A 456 15.83 10.00 30.90
CA GLU A 456 15.99 8.66 31.48
C GLU A 456 16.67 7.69 30.53
N VAL A 457 16.75 8.01 29.25
CA VAL A 457 17.43 7.23 28.22
C VAL A 457 18.72 7.93 27.75
N PRO A 458 19.66 7.21 27.12
CA PRO A 458 20.85 7.85 26.54
C PRO A 458 20.48 8.95 25.55
N ALA A 459 21.29 9.99 25.46
CA ALA A 459 21.13 10.95 24.36
C ALA A 459 21.51 10.28 23.01
N PRO A 460 20.98 10.79 21.88
CA PRO A 460 21.41 10.31 20.57
C PRO A 460 22.93 10.40 20.42
N GLY A 461 23.58 9.29 20.09
CA GLY A 461 25.05 9.26 19.96
C GLY A 461 25.82 9.03 21.24
N GLU A 462 25.16 8.78 22.35
CA GLU A 462 25.79 8.49 23.64
C GLU A 462 25.53 7.05 24.11
N VAL A 463 26.48 6.53 24.90
CA VAL A 463 26.31 5.30 25.69
C VAL A 463 26.27 5.71 27.15
N ARG A 464 25.23 5.32 27.87
CA ARG A 464 25.00 5.72 29.26
C ARG A 464 25.29 4.57 30.20
N ALA A 465 26.21 4.76 31.15
CA ALA A 465 26.38 3.82 32.25
C ALA A 465 25.18 3.91 33.22
N VAL A 466 24.52 2.79 33.48
CA VAL A 466 23.42 2.65 34.45
C VAL A 466 23.87 2.02 35.74
N ALA A 467 24.98 1.24 35.71
CA ALA A 467 25.67 0.73 36.88
C ALA A 467 27.18 0.61 36.61
N GLY A 468 28.01 0.91 37.61
CA GLY A 468 29.45 0.96 37.43
C GLY A 468 29.94 2.21 36.70
N GLU A 469 31.22 2.22 36.30
CA GLU A 469 31.83 3.31 35.55
C GLU A 469 32.36 2.81 34.20
N ALA A 470 32.07 3.54 33.14
CA ALA A 470 32.63 3.30 31.82
C ALA A 470 32.89 4.63 31.10
N ALA A 471 34.14 4.86 30.75
CA ALA A 471 34.55 5.97 29.89
C ALA A 471 34.45 5.53 28.45
N VAL A 472 33.48 6.09 27.71
CA VAL A 472 33.16 5.71 26.32
C VAL A 472 33.85 6.65 25.34
N SER A 473 34.37 6.10 24.25
CA SER A 473 34.98 6.84 23.14
C SER A 473 34.67 6.16 21.80
N SER A 474 35.03 6.84 20.70
CA SER A 474 34.94 6.29 19.33
C SER A 474 33.54 5.76 18.98
N PHE A 475 32.49 6.45 19.46
CA PHE A 475 31.12 6.08 19.12
C PHE A 475 30.84 6.25 17.61
N ALA A 476 30.33 5.20 16.98
CA ALA A 476 29.88 5.21 15.60
C ALA A 476 28.57 4.44 15.45
N LYS A 477 27.65 4.98 14.67
CA LYS A 477 26.36 4.34 14.38
C LYS A 477 25.99 4.45 12.91
N ARG A 478 25.53 3.32 12.34
CA ARG A 478 25.04 3.22 10.97
C ARG A 478 23.85 2.26 10.89
N GLY A 479 22.66 2.79 10.61
CA GLY A 479 21.43 1.98 10.62
C GLY A 479 21.22 1.32 11.99
N THR A 480 21.13 -0.01 12.00
CA THR A 480 21.01 -0.81 13.22
C THR A 480 22.36 -1.23 13.83
N ARG A 481 23.47 -0.84 13.20
CA ARG A 481 24.82 -1.13 13.66
C ARG A 481 25.36 0.01 14.50
N LEU A 482 25.96 -0.34 15.62
CA LEU A 482 26.57 0.59 16.55
C LEU A 482 27.90 0.00 17.04
N SER A 483 28.93 0.84 17.17
CA SER A 483 30.21 0.45 17.79
C SER A 483 30.74 1.58 18.68
N PHE A 484 31.49 1.22 19.71
CA PHE A 484 32.18 2.15 20.58
C PHE A 484 33.33 1.46 21.28
N ALA A 485 34.36 2.22 21.67
CA ALA A 485 35.39 1.77 22.59
C ALA A 485 35.05 2.26 24.00
N TYR A 486 35.45 1.51 25.01
CA TYR A 486 35.27 1.90 26.39
C TYR A 486 36.45 1.45 27.28
N VAL A 487 36.55 2.11 28.41
CA VAL A 487 37.43 1.70 29.51
C VAL A 487 36.60 1.63 30.79
N SER A 488 36.63 0.52 31.49
CA SER A 488 35.91 0.32 32.75
C SER A 488 36.82 -0.38 33.78
N PRO A 489 36.98 0.17 34.99
CA PRO A 489 37.89 -0.44 35.99
C PRO A 489 37.37 -1.75 36.59
N ALA A 490 36.05 -1.90 36.73
CA ALA A 490 35.42 -3.04 37.41
C ALA A 490 34.31 -3.71 36.58
N GLY A 491 34.10 -3.27 35.32
CA GLY A 491 32.95 -3.61 34.54
C GLY A 491 31.79 -2.62 34.76
N ALA A 492 30.88 -2.55 33.83
CA ALA A 492 29.75 -1.63 33.88
C ALA A 492 28.53 -2.21 33.17
N GLU A 493 27.35 -1.81 33.60
CA GLU A 493 26.14 -1.99 32.84
C GLU A 493 25.83 -0.70 32.10
N VAL A 494 25.63 -0.79 30.78
CA VAL A 494 25.41 0.38 29.93
C VAL A 494 24.15 0.23 29.08
N GLN A 495 23.43 1.33 28.87
CA GLN A 495 22.41 1.47 27.85
C GLN A 495 23.02 2.09 26.59
N VAL A 496 22.66 1.54 25.43
CA VAL A 496 23.03 2.10 24.13
C VAL A 496 21.79 2.70 23.44
N PRO A 497 21.92 3.74 22.61
CA PRO A 497 20.77 4.43 21.99
C PRO A 497 20.12 3.58 20.88
N LEU A 498 19.54 2.46 21.29
CA LEU A 498 18.77 1.51 20.47
C LEU A 498 17.61 0.97 21.30
N PHE A 499 16.40 0.94 20.72
CA PHE A 499 15.35 0.12 21.31
C PHE A 499 15.69 -1.36 21.15
N PHE A 500 15.47 -2.11 22.21
CA PHE A 500 15.65 -3.55 22.19
C PHE A 500 14.58 -4.21 21.33
N TYR A 501 15.02 -4.96 20.33
CA TYR A 501 14.14 -5.88 19.60
C TYR A 501 14.77 -7.26 19.56
N PRO A 502 13.99 -8.35 19.69
CA PRO A 502 14.53 -9.69 19.64
C PRO A 502 15.28 -9.97 18.34
N GLY A 503 16.58 -10.28 18.45
CA GLY A 503 17.46 -10.52 17.30
C GLY A 503 18.67 -9.58 17.22
N TYR A 504 18.80 -8.62 18.15
CA TYR A 504 20.06 -7.91 18.35
C TYR A 504 21.15 -8.86 18.87
N GLN A 505 22.36 -8.64 18.43
CA GLN A 505 23.57 -9.33 18.88
C GLN A 505 24.66 -8.30 19.17
N ALA A 506 25.49 -8.58 20.17
CA ALA A 506 26.63 -7.76 20.57
C ALA A 506 27.89 -8.59 20.68
N TRP A 507 29.02 -7.93 20.52
CA TRP A 507 30.36 -8.53 20.66
C TRP A 507 31.26 -7.54 21.39
N VAL A 508 32.17 -8.09 22.23
CA VAL A 508 33.31 -7.38 22.84
C VAL A 508 34.56 -8.02 22.28
N ASP A 509 35.43 -7.25 21.64
CA ASP A 509 36.65 -7.72 20.95
C ASP A 509 36.41 -8.94 20.05
N GLY A 510 35.25 -8.99 19.43
CA GLY A 510 34.81 -10.10 18.57
C GLY A 510 34.21 -11.30 19.31
N ALA A 511 34.28 -11.37 20.64
CA ALA A 511 33.62 -12.39 21.45
C ALA A 511 32.15 -12.04 21.70
N PRO A 512 31.20 -13.01 21.58
CA PRO A 512 29.78 -12.75 21.82
C PRO A 512 29.51 -12.19 23.22
N LEU A 513 28.68 -11.13 23.27
CA LEU A 513 28.20 -10.51 24.49
C LEU A 513 26.68 -10.66 24.59
N ALA A 514 26.17 -10.96 25.78
CA ALA A 514 24.75 -11.03 26.04
C ALA A 514 24.10 -9.64 25.89
N VAL A 515 22.93 -9.60 25.24
CA VAL A 515 22.13 -8.42 25.07
C VAL A 515 20.88 -8.56 25.94
N ALA A 516 20.52 -7.53 26.68
CA ALA A 516 19.34 -7.50 27.55
C ALA A 516 18.42 -6.34 27.19
N GLU A 517 17.16 -6.51 27.53
CA GLU A 517 16.16 -5.45 27.53
C GLU A 517 16.26 -4.69 28.86
N GLY A 518 16.58 -3.41 28.80
CA GLY A 518 16.68 -2.54 29.97
C GLY A 518 15.40 -1.73 30.17
N ALA A 519 15.49 -0.74 31.09
CA ALA A 519 14.39 0.19 31.33
C ALA A 519 13.97 0.90 30.03
N HIS A 520 12.69 1.17 29.89
CA HIS A 520 12.10 1.83 28.70
C HIS A 520 12.39 1.09 27.37
N HIS A 521 12.58 -0.23 27.43
CA HIS A 521 12.93 -1.06 26.28
C HIS A 521 14.22 -0.65 25.57
N VAL A 522 15.13 0.02 26.27
CA VAL A 522 16.44 0.39 25.72
C VAL A 522 17.41 -0.79 25.85
N LEU A 523 18.18 -1.03 24.80
CA LEU A 523 19.15 -2.13 24.75
C LEU A 523 20.26 -1.92 25.77
N THR A 524 20.47 -2.92 26.63
CA THR A 524 21.42 -2.90 27.74
C THR A 524 22.49 -3.98 27.57
N LEU A 525 23.72 -3.64 27.92
CA LEU A 525 24.87 -4.50 27.80
C LEU A 525 25.63 -4.54 29.14
N SER A 526 26.06 -5.73 29.59
CA SER A 526 26.95 -5.90 30.74
C SER A 526 28.39 -6.02 30.23
N LEU A 527 29.18 -4.97 30.44
CA LEU A 527 30.53 -4.84 29.92
C LEU A 527 31.55 -5.39 30.94
N PRO A 528 32.55 -6.18 30.52
CA PRO A 528 33.66 -6.62 31.40
C PRO A 528 34.57 -5.45 31.78
N ALA A 529 35.38 -5.67 32.81
CA ALA A 529 36.48 -4.75 33.20
C ALA A 529 37.57 -4.75 32.14
N GLY A 530 38.18 -3.59 31.92
CA GLY A 530 39.25 -3.41 30.94
C GLY A 530 38.97 -2.36 29.91
N ALA A 531 39.83 -2.30 28.90
CA ALA A 531 39.70 -1.46 27.71
C ALA A 531 39.32 -2.36 26.52
N HIS A 532 38.18 -2.15 25.95
CA HIS A 532 37.58 -3.04 24.94
C HIS A 532 36.84 -2.27 23.87
N GLU A 533 36.60 -2.95 22.75
CA GLU A 533 35.74 -2.46 21.66
C GLU A 533 34.44 -3.27 21.60
N VAL A 534 33.33 -2.57 21.55
CA VAL A 534 31.96 -3.16 21.46
C VAL A 534 31.41 -2.93 20.08
N SER A 535 30.77 -3.95 19.53
CA SER A 535 29.93 -3.84 18.35
C SER A 535 28.55 -4.45 18.60
N VAL A 536 27.53 -3.76 18.15
CA VAL A 536 26.12 -4.18 18.25
C VAL A 536 25.50 -4.12 16.85
N ARG A 537 24.71 -5.12 16.50
CA ARG A 537 23.94 -5.10 15.26
C ARG A 537 22.67 -5.92 15.36
N TYR A 538 21.66 -5.56 14.57
CA TYR A 538 20.49 -6.40 14.37
C TYR A 538 20.78 -7.46 13.30
N THR A 539 20.65 -8.72 13.65
CA THR A 539 20.83 -9.83 12.71
C THR A 539 19.52 -10.56 12.42
N GLY A 540 18.54 -10.36 13.30
CA GLY A 540 17.32 -11.15 13.35
C GLY A 540 17.57 -12.63 13.71
N PRO A 541 16.52 -13.39 13.99
CA PRO A 541 16.61 -14.84 14.12
C PRO A 541 17.04 -15.50 12.79
N TRP A 542 17.73 -16.66 12.87
CA TRP A 542 18.24 -17.38 11.69
C TRP A 542 17.17 -17.66 10.62
N PHE A 543 15.92 -17.94 11.04
CA PHE A 543 14.83 -18.27 10.11
C PHE A 543 14.34 -17.05 9.30
N PHE A 544 14.69 -15.80 9.68
CA PHE A 544 14.44 -14.63 8.84
C PHE A 544 15.24 -14.72 7.53
N ARG A 545 16.51 -15.10 7.63
CA ARG A 545 17.35 -15.33 6.44
C ARG A 545 16.87 -16.53 5.64
N ALA A 546 16.50 -17.62 6.31
CA ALA A 546 15.95 -18.80 5.65
C ALA A 546 14.66 -18.48 4.91
N SER A 547 13.72 -17.76 5.52
CA SER A 547 12.46 -17.37 4.87
C SER A 547 12.69 -16.41 3.71
N ALA A 548 13.65 -15.48 3.80
CA ALA A 548 14.01 -14.58 2.70
C ALA A 548 14.59 -15.36 1.51
N LEU A 549 15.46 -16.34 1.77
CA LEU A 549 16.01 -17.21 0.72
C LEU A 549 14.92 -18.05 0.06
N VAL A 550 14.01 -18.62 0.85
CA VAL A 550 12.86 -19.38 0.32
C VAL A 550 11.97 -18.48 -0.54
N SER A 551 11.69 -17.26 -0.10
CA SER A 551 10.89 -16.31 -0.87
C SER A 551 11.57 -15.92 -2.19
N LEU A 552 12.87 -15.65 -2.16
CA LEU A 552 13.64 -15.32 -3.37
C LEU A 552 13.68 -16.50 -4.35
N ALA A 553 13.96 -17.72 -3.86
CA ALA A 553 13.95 -18.93 -4.69
C ALA A 553 12.55 -19.17 -5.29
N SER A 554 11.50 -18.98 -4.48
CA SER A 554 10.12 -19.13 -4.94
C SER A 554 9.75 -18.10 -6.01
N LEU A 555 10.24 -16.86 -5.88
CA LEU A 555 10.05 -15.81 -6.88
C LEU A 555 10.74 -16.17 -8.21
N MET A 556 11.96 -16.70 -8.17
CA MET A 556 12.66 -17.18 -9.36
C MET A 556 11.92 -18.34 -10.05
N VAL A 557 11.47 -19.34 -9.27
CA VAL A 557 10.68 -20.46 -9.79
C VAL A 557 9.36 -19.97 -10.36
N PHE A 558 8.70 -19.04 -9.71
CA PHE A 558 7.47 -18.42 -10.17
C PHE A 558 7.64 -17.77 -11.56
N PHE A 559 8.65 -16.92 -11.74
CA PHE A 559 8.90 -16.26 -13.03
C PHE A 559 9.31 -17.27 -14.10
N PHE A 560 10.07 -18.29 -13.77
CA PHE A 560 10.41 -19.38 -14.71
C PHE A 560 9.16 -20.10 -15.19
N LEU A 561 8.29 -20.53 -14.29
CA LEU A 561 7.04 -21.20 -14.64
C LEU A 561 6.12 -20.30 -15.46
N TRP A 562 6.02 -19.03 -15.10
CA TRP A 562 5.24 -18.05 -15.86
C TRP A 562 5.79 -17.87 -17.28
N ALA A 563 7.10 -17.75 -17.44
CA ALA A 563 7.74 -17.66 -18.75
C ALA A 563 7.51 -18.92 -19.60
N CYS A 564 7.58 -20.11 -18.99
CA CYS A 564 7.28 -21.37 -19.67
C CYS A 564 5.81 -21.44 -20.15
N GLU A 565 4.86 -21.03 -19.31
CA GLU A 565 3.44 -21.00 -19.68
C GLU A 565 3.18 -19.95 -20.78
N TRP A 566 3.85 -18.79 -20.70
CA TRP A 566 3.73 -17.75 -21.71
C TRP A 566 4.25 -18.22 -23.08
N ARG A 567 5.42 -18.87 -23.12
CA ARG A 567 5.98 -19.47 -24.37
C ARG A 567 5.01 -20.48 -24.98
N ARG A 568 4.48 -21.43 -24.19
CA ARG A 568 3.49 -22.41 -24.64
C ARG A 568 2.18 -21.79 -25.14
N ALA A 569 1.90 -20.54 -24.78
CA ALA A 569 0.72 -19.82 -25.23
C ALA A 569 0.89 -19.16 -26.59
N HIS A 570 2.15 -18.92 -27.00
CA HIS A 570 2.49 -18.15 -28.19
C HIS A 570 3.26 -19.00 -29.22
N ALA A 571 3.63 -20.25 -28.86
CA ALA A 571 3.99 -21.30 -29.78
C ALA A 571 2.71 -22.04 -30.28
#